data_58d3da1b05045ba3f7f4afe53643c581
#
_entry.id   58d3da1b05045ba3f7f4afe53643c581
#
_cell.length_a   1.000
_cell.length_b   1.000
_cell.length_c   1.000
_cell.angle_alpha   90.00
_cell.angle_beta   90.00
_cell.angle_gamma   90.00
#
_symmetry.space_group_name_H-M   'P 1'
#
loop_
_entity.id
_entity.type
_entity.pdbx_description
1 polymer ?
#
loop_
_entity_poly.entity_id
_entity_poly.type
_entity_poly.pdbx_seq_one_letter_code
_entity_poly.pdbx_strand_id
1 'polypeptide(L)'
;KRKDAENEYFLAWTTTPWTLPSNVALTVNGEVDYLKVKKDDEIYYVSKPLANKVLGEGTYEILEEMKGAELEGVEYEQLMPFVTTDEKAFFITLGDYVTTEDGTGIVHTAPAFGEDDYNLGRKYNLPVLQPVDESGKFTATPWEGKFVMEDGLDVEIIKWLAHENKLFSKLKVEHNYPHCWRCSTPLVYYAKPSWYIEMTKLKDKLIENNNTVNWYPKFVGEGRFGNWLENLNDWAVSRTRYWGTPLNVWRCECGHKESVGSREELATKAVENIDPKTVELHRPYVDDIHLKCECCGKPMTRVTEVIDCWFDSGSMPFAQHHYPFENKENFDQLFPADYICEGIDQTRGWFYSLLAISTFVTGKAPYKNVLVNDLVLDKDGKKMSKSRGNTVDPFELFDKYGADALRWYLLYVSPPWTPIRFDESGLREIQSKFIGTIKNVYNFFALYANTDNVNPTDFFVEYKDRPELDRWILSRFNHLKKETEENLEIFEVNKTIRSIQSFINDDL
;
A
#
# COMPACT_ATOMS: atom_id res chain seq x y z
N LYS A 1 -7.34 -1.44 -38.97
CA LYS A 1 -7.32 -2.11 -40.27
C LYS A 1 -6.08 -3.01 -40.33
N ARG A 2 -6.23 -4.23 -40.82
CA ARG A 2 -5.14 -5.14 -41.06
C ARG A 2 -4.25 -4.61 -42.21
N LYS A 3 -2.91 -4.66 -42.04
CA LYS A 3 -1.99 -3.95 -42.92
C LYS A 3 -1.82 -4.61 -44.32
N ASP A 4 -1.94 -5.92 -44.38
CA ASP A 4 -1.72 -6.75 -45.58
C ASP A 4 -3.01 -7.23 -46.27
N ALA A 5 -4.16 -6.64 -45.89
CA ALA A 5 -5.48 -7.00 -46.43
C ALA A 5 -6.37 -5.78 -46.66
N GLU A 6 -7.19 -5.86 -47.72
CA GLU A 6 -8.21 -4.86 -47.99
C GLU A 6 -9.48 -5.18 -47.20
N ASN A 7 -10.08 -4.15 -46.56
CA ASN A 7 -11.35 -4.22 -45.82
C ASN A 7 -11.40 -5.27 -44.69
N GLU A 8 -10.25 -5.58 -44.07
CA GLU A 8 -10.15 -6.44 -42.88
C GLU A 8 -9.78 -5.59 -41.64
N TYR A 9 -10.54 -5.76 -40.56
CA TYR A 9 -10.41 -4.93 -39.34
C TYR A 9 -10.42 -5.76 -38.06
N PHE A 10 -9.59 -5.40 -37.12
CA PHE A 10 -9.64 -5.89 -35.73
C PHE A 10 -10.58 -4.96 -34.92
N LEU A 11 -11.58 -5.54 -34.26
CA LEU A 11 -12.48 -4.80 -33.39
C LEU A 11 -11.91 -4.74 -31.97
N ALA A 12 -11.23 -3.65 -31.63
CA ALA A 12 -10.74 -3.40 -30.29
C ALA A 12 -11.73 -2.58 -29.46
N TRP A 13 -11.79 -2.79 -28.16
CA TRP A 13 -12.67 -2.11 -27.26
C TRP A 13 -11.91 -1.39 -26.15
N THR A 14 -12.39 -0.20 -25.72
CA THR A 14 -11.85 0.57 -24.62
C THR A 14 -12.94 1.35 -23.89
N THR A 15 -12.77 1.52 -22.57
CA THR A 15 -13.55 2.44 -21.73
C THR A 15 -12.89 3.80 -21.57
N THR A 16 -11.64 3.97 -22.06
CA THR A 16 -10.84 5.18 -21.93
C THR A 16 -10.35 5.66 -23.30
N PRO A 17 -11.20 6.28 -24.13
CA PRO A 17 -10.84 6.72 -25.49
C PRO A 17 -9.59 7.61 -25.54
N TRP A 18 -9.32 8.38 -24.49
CA TRP A 18 -8.15 9.27 -24.40
C TRP A 18 -6.80 8.53 -24.42
N THR A 19 -6.75 7.21 -24.20
CA THR A 19 -5.51 6.42 -24.29
C THR A 19 -5.21 5.92 -25.71
N LEU A 20 -6.18 5.96 -26.62
CA LEU A 20 -6.04 5.48 -28.01
C LEU A 20 -4.91 6.13 -28.82
N PRO A 21 -4.58 7.44 -28.65
CA PRO A 21 -3.41 8.04 -29.31
C PRO A 21 -2.07 7.38 -28.98
N SER A 22 -2.02 6.62 -27.88
CA SER A 22 -0.84 5.89 -27.39
C SER A 22 -0.85 4.40 -27.73
N ASN A 23 -1.80 3.95 -28.56
CA ASN A 23 -1.88 2.58 -28.98
C ASN A 23 -0.62 2.14 -29.74
N VAL A 24 -0.03 1.01 -29.35
CA VAL A 24 1.16 0.41 -29.98
C VAL A 24 0.99 -1.07 -30.31
N ALA A 25 -0.01 -1.73 -29.71
CA ALA A 25 -0.34 -3.12 -29.99
C ALA A 25 -1.84 -3.39 -29.76
N LEU A 26 -2.33 -4.49 -30.28
CA LEU A 26 -3.58 -5.10 -29.88
C LEU A 26 -3.28 -6.42 -29.20
N THR A 27 -3.97 -6.71 -28.08
CA THR A 27 -3.71 -7.93 -27.30
C THR A 27 -4.91 -8.86 -27.37
N VAL A 28 -4.64 -10.12 -27.60
CA VAL A 28 -5.62 -11.22 -27.60
C VAL A 28 -5.19 -12.30 -26.60
N ASN A 29 -6.13 -13.13 -26.17
CA ASN A 29 -5.82 -14.30 -25.36
C ASN A 29 -5.55 -15.50 -26.26
N GLY A 30 -4.38 -16.11 -26.15
CA GLY A 30 -3.94 -17.20 -27.03
C GLY A 30 -4.82 -18.45 -27.04
N GLU A 31 -5.49 -18.72 -25.90
CA GLU A 31 -6.36 -19.91 -25.71
C GLU A 31 -7.81 -19.68 -26.14
N VAL A 32 -8.21 -18.44 -26.39
CA VAL A 32 -9.59 -18.08 -26.78
C VAL A 32 -9.76 -18.29 -28.30
N ASP A 33 -10.95 -18.74 -28.71
CA ASP A 33 -11.35 -18.84 -30.08
C ASP A 33 -11.78 -17.50 -30.66
N TYR A 34 -11.25 -17.12 -31.80
CA TYR A 34 -11.59 -15.90 -32.56
C TYR A 34 -12.23 -16.24 -33.86
N LEU A 35 -13.11 -15.39 -34.31
CA LEU A 35 -13.80 -15.51 -35.60
C LEU A 35 -13.32 -14.42 -36.56
N LYS A 36 -13.03 -14.84 -37.80
CA LYS A 36 -13.00 -13.95 -38.96
C LYS A 36 -14.37 -14.00 -39.60
N VAL A 37 -15.06 -12.88 -39.63
CA VAL A 37 -16.46 -12.80 -40.06
C VAL A 37 -16.63 -11.72 -41.12
N LYS A 38 -17.56 -11.97 -42.06
CA LYS A 38 -18.01 -10.96 -43.02
C LYS A 38 -19.32 -10.36 -42.55
N LYS A 39 -19.37 -9.05 -42.51
CA LYS A 39 -20.57 -8.28 -42.24
C LYS A 39 -20.60 -7.12 -43.22
N ASP A 40 -21.69 -7.02 -43.99
CA ASP A 40 -21.79 -6.12 -45.14
C ASP A 40 -20.62 -6.33 -46.12
N ASP A 41 -19.86 -5.29 -46.45
CA ASP A 41 -18.72 -5.36 -47.39
C ASP A 41 -17.36 -5.43 -46.65
N GLU A 42 -17.34 -5.62 -45.33
CA GLU A 42 -16.16 -5.59 -44.49
C GLU A 42 -15.98 -6.91 -43.74
N ILE A 43 -14.74 -7.21 -43.39
CA ILE A 43 -14.32 -8.41 -42.64
C ILE A 43 -13.80 -7.97 -41.28
N TYR A 44 -14.30 -8.63 -40.22
CA TYR A 44 -13.95 -8.31 -38.83
C TYR A 44 -13.38 -9.50 -38.10
N TYR A 45 -12.44 -9.19 -37.17
CA TYR A 45 -11.92 -10.15 -36.20
C TYR A 45 -12.49 -9.81 -34.82
N VAL A 46 -13.05 -10.82 -34.15
CA VAL A 46 -13.68 -10.68 -32.83
C VAL A 46 -13.62 -12.03 -32.10
N SER A 47 -13.60 -12.04 -30.77
CA SER A 47 -13.67 -13.31 -30.04
C SER A 47 -15.01 -14.01 -30.26
N LYS A 48 -14.99 -15.32 -30.41
CA LYS A 48 -16.16 -16.17 -30.69
C LYS A 48 -17.27 -15.99 -29.62
N PRO A 49 -16.95 -15.98 -28.28
CA PRO A 49 -17.97 -15.80 -27.25
C PRO A 49 -18.71 -14.46 -27.35
N LEU A 50 -18.07 -13.41 -27.85
CA LEU A 50 -18.63 -12.06 -27.91
C LEU A 50 -19.19 -11.67 -29.29
N ALA A 51 -18.99 -12.49 -30.32
CA ALA A 51 -19.36 -12.17 -31.68
C ALA A 51 -20.86 -11.77 -31.83
N ASN A 52 -21.77 -12.55 -31.26
CA ASN A 52 -23.21 -12.24 -31.32
C ASN A 52 -23.55 -10.93 -30.58
N LYS A 53 -22.90 -10.67 -29.44
CA LYS A 53 -23.12 -9.43 -28.66
C LYS A 53 -22.61 -8.20 -29.41
N VAL A 54 -21.47 -8.32 -30.11
CA VAL A 54 -20.80 -7.21 -30.80
C VAL A 54 -21.40 -6.94 -32.17
N LEU A 55 -21.65 -8.00 -32.96
CA LEU A 55 -22.03 -7.90 -34.36
C LEU A 55 -23.55 -7.98 -34.59
N GLY A 56 -24.28 -8.59 -33.66
CA GLY A 56 -25.69 -8.94 -33.77
C GLY A 56 -25.91 -10.36 -34.30
N GLU A 57 -26.75 -11.11 -33.63
CA GLU A 57 -27.07 -12.49 -34.00
C GLU A 57 -27.68 -12.57 -35.42
N GLY A 58 -27.10 -13.49 -36.23
CA GLY A 58 -27.58 -13.71 -37.61
C GLY A 58 -27.29 -12.57 -38.61
N THR A 59 -26.46 -11.58 -38.27
CA THR A 59 -26.13 -10.44 -39.12
C THR A 59 -24.74 -10.53 -39.76
N TYR A 60 -24.04 -11.67 -39.63
CA TYR A 60 -22.71 -11.88 -40.17
C TYR A 60 -22.50 -13.33 -40.64
N GLU A 61 -21.56 -13.52 -41.52
CA GLU A 61 -21.12 -14.82 -42.04
C GLU A 61 -19.76 -15.16 -41.44
N ILE A 62 -19.60 -16.37 -40.89
CA ILE A 62 -18.31 -16.86 -40.38
C ILE A 62 -17.49 -17.36 -41.55
N LEU A 63 -16.34 -16.74 -41.80
CA LEU A 63 -15.40 -17.13 -42.83
C LEU A 63 -14.36 -18.13 -42.31
N GLU A 64 -13.88 -17.91 -41.05
CA GLU A 64 -12.83 -18.70 -40.45
C GLU A 64 -12.93 -18.67 -38.94
N GLU A 65 -12.52 -19.74 -38.26
CA GLU A 65 -12.36 -19.82 -36.80
C GLU A 65 -10.90 -20.18 -36.50
N MET A 66 -10.26 -19.48 -35.54
CA MET A 66 -8.87 -19.64 -35.20
C MET A 66 -8.61 -19.41 -33.71
N LYS A 67 -7.50 -19.94 -33.19
CA LYS A 67 -7.02 -19.62 -31.87
C LYS A 67 -6.39 -18.21 -31.82
N GLY A 68 -6.48 -17.51 -30.70
CA GLY A 68 -5.79 -16.24 -30.55
C GLY A 68 -4.29 -16.31 -30.76
N ALA A 69 -3.67 -17.46 -30.43
CA ALA A 69 -2.26 -17.73 -30.71
C ALA A 69 -1.88 -17.63 -32.20
N GLU A 70 -2.82 -17.92 -33.11
CA GLU A 70 -2.58 -17.84 -34.58
C GLU A 70 -2.58 -16.39 -35.08
N LEU A 71 -3.09 -15.45 -34.27
CA LEU A 71 -3.09 -14.03 -34.61
C LEU A 71 -1.79 -13.33 -34.19
N GLU A 72 -0.93 -13.95 -33.36
CA GLU A 72 0.30 -13.34 -32.89
C GLU A 72 1.18 -12.80 -34.01
N GLY A 73 1.61 -11.57 -33.90
CA GLY A 73 2.49 -10.89 -34.85
C GLY A 73 1.79 -10.36 -36.11
N VAL A 74 0.48 -10.57 -36.29
CA VAL A 74 -0.26 -9.96 -37.41
C VAL A 74 -0.25 -8.45 -37.28
N GLU A 75 0.18 -7.74 -38.34
CA GLU A 75 0.32 -6.28 -38.31
C GLU A 75 -0.99 -5.58 -38.71
N TYR A 76 -1.17 -4.38 -38.11
CA TYR A 76 -2.30 -3.48 -38.43
C TYR A 76 -1.82 -2.04 -38.64
N GLU A 77 -2.64 -1.21 -39.27
CA GLU A 77 -2.38 0.21 -39.49
C GLU A 77 -2.59 1.00 -38.19
N GLN A 78 -1.67 1.92 -37.86
CA GLN A 78 -1.82 2.77 -36.69
C GLN A 78 -3.18 3.47 -36.67
N LEU A 79 -3.89 3.37 -35.53
CA LEU A 79 -5.24 3.91 -35.38
C LEU A 79 -5.25 5.46 -35.43
N MET A 80 -4.36 6.07 -34.62
CA MET A 80 -4.24 7.53 -34.49
C MET A 80 -2.77 7.95 -34.69
N PRO A 81 -2.34 8.32 -35.90
CA PRO A 81 -0.95 8.58 -36.23
C PRO A 81 -0.50 10.01 -35.80
N PHE A 82 -0.80 10.41 -34.57
CA PHE A 82 -0.38 11.70 -34.02
C PHE A 82 1.03 11.67 -33.44
N VAL A 83 1.43 10.50 -32.90
CA VAL A 83 2.78 10.26 -32.39
C VAL A 83 3.39 9.11 -33.19
N THR A 84 4.57 9.33 -33.75
CA THR A 84 5.30 8.33 -34.54
C THR A 84 6.37 7.65 -33.71
N THR A 85 6.74 6.43 -34.13
CA THR A 85 7.85 5.68 -33.54
C THR A 85 8.61 4.95 -34.63
N ASP A 86 9.92 4.84 -34.49
CA ASP A 86 10.79 4.03 -35.34
C ASP A 86 10.96 2.59 -34.79
N GLU A 87 10.43 2.33 -33.58
CA GLU A 87 10.44 1.02 -32.95
C GLU A 87 9.33 0.13 -33.52
N LYS A 88 9.49 -1.19 -33.41
CA LYS A 88 8.48 -2.16 -33.87
C LYS A 88 7.18 -2.02 -33.07
N ALA A 89 6.08 -1.66 -33.72
CA ALA A 89 4.77 -1.47 -33.11
C ALA A 89 3.64 -1.90 -34.08
N PHE A 90 2.39 -1.79 -33.61
CA PHE A 90 1.16 -2.03 -34.39
C PHE A 90 1.01 -3.46 -34.90
N PHE A 91 1.15 -4.43 -34.01
CA PHE A 91 0.93 -5.85 -34.26
C PHE A 91 0.18 -6.52 -33.09
N ILE A 92 -0.37 -7.71 -33.34
CA ILE A 92 -1.10 -8.49 -32.34
C ILE A 92 -0.11 -9.15 -31.37
N THR A 93 -0.39 -9.04 -30.08
CA THR A 93 0.35 -9.65 -28.97
C THR A 93 -0.54 -10.59 -28.15
N LEU A 94 0.05 -11.48 -27.35
CA LEU A 94 -0.67 -12.42 -26.49
C LEU A 94 -0.59 -11.98 -25.02
N GLY A 95 -1.77 -11.91 -24.36
CA GLY A 95 -1.90 -11.59 -22.93
C GLY A 95 -3.01 -12.39 -22.27
N ASP A 96 -2.69 -13.07 -21.16
CA ASP A 96 -3.62 -13.93 -20.42
C ASP A 96 -4.71 -13.13 -19.68
N TYR A 97 -4.51 -11.82 -19.49
CA TYR A 97 -5.47 -10.91 -18.85
C TYR A 97 -6.65 -10.53 -19.74
N VAL A 98 -6.60 -10.85 -21.03
CA VAL A 98 -7.72 -10.58 -21.95
C VAL A 98 -8.85 -11.57 -21.68
N THR A 99 -10.00 -11.03 -21.25
CA THR A 99 -11.21 -11.81 -20.94
C THR A 99 -12.24 -11.76 -22.07
N THR A 100 -13.24 -12.64 -22.00
CA THR A 100 -14.38 -12.71 -22.89
C THR A 100 -15.71 -12.37 -22.19
N GLU A 101 -15.65 -11.66 -21.08
CA GLU A 101 -16.84 -11.23 -20.32
C GLU A 101 -17.49 -9.99 -20.95
N ASP A 102 -16.65 -9.02 -21.34
CA ASP A 102 -17.08 -7.77 -21.96
C ASP A 102 -16.16 -7.38 -23.15
N GLY A 103 -16.62 -6.38 -23.92
CA GLY A 103 -15.89 -5.84 -25.05
C GLY A 103 -15.95 -6.72 -26.30
N THR A 104 -14.80 -6.96 -26.93
CA THR A 104 -14.66 -7.70 -28.19
C THR A 104 -13.71 -8.89 -28.08
N GLY A 105 -13.04 -9.07 -26.94
CA GLY A 105 -11.96 -10.02 -26.76
C GLY A 105 -10.63 -9.59 -27.41
N ILE A 106 -10.56 -8.36 -27.92
CA ILE A 106 -9.33 -7.72 -28.43
C ILE A 106 -9.17 -6.40 -27.68
N VAL A 107 -8.10 -6.26 -26.92
CA VAL A 107 -7.80 -5.08 -26.10
C VAL A 107 -6.73 -4.24 -26.78
N HIS A 108 -6.92 -2.91 -26.82
CA HIS A 108 -5.85 -2.03 -27.23
C HIS A 108 -4.80 -1.90 -26.14
N THR A 109 -3.53 -1.86 -26.51
CA THR A 109 -2.39 -1.82 -25.59
C THR A 109 -1.66 -0.48 -25.70
N ALA A 110 -1.54 0.19 -24.56
CA ALA A 110 -0.85 1.48 -24.41
C ALA A 110 0.06 1.44 -23.18
N PRO A 111 1.34 1.04 -23.29
CA PRO A 111 2.26 0.84 -22.16
C PRO A 111 2.45 2.05 -21.26
N ALA A 112 2.14 3.26 -21.73
CA ALA A 112 2.18 4.48 -20.93
C ALA A 112 1.05 4.57 -19.88
N PHE A 113 -0.06 3.82 -20.01
CA PHE A 113 -1.30 4.07 -19.27
C PHE A 113 -1.89 2.86 -18.56
N GLY A 114 -1.22 1.72 -18.56
CA GLY A 114 -1.63 0.51 -17.85
C GLY A 114 -0.45 -0.33 -17.38
N GLU A 115 -0.54 -0.92 -16.19
CA GLU A 115 0.50 -1.80 -15.64
C GLU A 115 0.64 -3.09 -16.46
N ASP A 116 -0.48 -3.73 -16.80
CA ASP A 116 -0.49 -4.93 -17.65
C ASP A 116 0.07 -4.62 -19.05
N ASP A 117 -0.31 -3.47 -19.63
CA ASP A 117 0.18 -3.00 -20.91
C ASP A 117 1.68 -2.72 -20.87
N TYR A 118 2.17 -2.13 -19.78
CA TYR A 118 3.61 -1.86 -19.57
C TYR A 118 4.41 -3.16 -19.46
N ASN A 119 3.92 -4.13 -18.68
CA ASN A 119 4.56 -5.43 -18.52
C ASN A 119 4.59 -6.20 -19.83
N LEU A 120 3.49 -6.17 -20.59
CA LEU A 120 3.42 -6.73 -21.93
C LEU A 120 4.36 -6.01 -22.90
N GLY A 121 4.40 -4.68 -22.80
CA GLY A 121 5.33 -3.83 -23.57
C GLY A 121 6.78 -4.24 -23.38
N ARG A 122 7.19 -4.55 -22.16
CA ARG A 122 8.54 -5.08 -21.87
C ARG A 122 8.78 -6.47 -22.48
N LYS A 123 7.77 -7.35 -22.44
CA LYS A 123 7.86 -8.70 -23.02
C LYS A 123 8.07 -8.67 -24.53
N TYR A 124 7.39 -7.77 -25.24
CA TYR A 124 7.42 -7.65 -26.70
C TYR A 124 8.32 -6.52 -27.22
N ASN A 125 9.03 -5.80 -26.32
CA ASN A 125 9.84 -4.60 -26.64
C ASN A 125 9.05 -3.53 -27.39
N LEU A 126 7.81 -3.24 -26.92
CA LEU A 126 6.97 -2.21 -27.50
C LEU A 126 7.41 -0.82 -27.05
N PRO A 127 7.29 0.21 -27.90
CA PRO A 127 7.55 1.59 -27.52
C PRO A 127 6.55 2.11 -26.48
N VAL A 128 6.97 3.09 -25.68
CA VAL A 128 6.11 3.80 -24.74
C VAL A 128 5.76 5.17 -25.34
N LEU A 129 4.61 5.25 -26.01
CA LEU A 129 4.09 6.52 -26.56
C LEU A 129 3.26 7.23 -25.49
N GLN A 130 3.71 8.43 -25.09
CA GLN A 130 3.06 9.21 -24.03
C GLN A 130 2.81 10.66 -24.47
N PRO A 131 1.77 10.92 -25.27
CA PRO A 131 1.40 12.29 -25.69
C PRO A 131 0.61 13.03 -24.60
N VAL A 132 1.01 12.86 -23.34
CA VAL A 132 0.38 13.51 -22.17
C VAL A 132 1.51 14.01 -21.26
N ASP A 133 1.44 15.28 -20.87
CA ASP A 133 2.42 15.92 -19.98
C ASP A 133 2.19 15.55 -18.49
N GLU A 134 3.07 16.07 -17.61
CA GLU A 134 2.99 15.84 -16.17
C GLU A 134 1.72 16.44 -15.51
N SER A 135 1.03 17.36 -16.18
CA SER A 135 -0.24 17.93 -15.74
C SER A 135 -1.47 17.15 -16.24
N GLY A 136 -1.25 16.04 -16.96
CA GLY A 136 -2.31 15.23 -17.55
C GLY A 136 -2.94 15.85 -18.78
N LYS A 137 -2.22 16.72 -19.51
CA LYS A 137 -2.72 17.37 -20.73
C LYS A 137 -2.06 16.79 -21.96
N PHE A 138 -2.84 16.70 -23.05
CA PHE A 138 -2.30 16.29 -24.33
C PHE A 138 -1.25 17.27 -24.88
N THR A 139 -0.20 16.72 -25.50
CA THR A 139 0.91 17.50 -26.07
C THR A 139 1.00 17.44 -27.59
N ALA A 140 0.67 16.32 -28.20
CA ALA A 140 0.91 16.07 -29.62
C ALA A 140 -0.31 15.43 -30.32
N THR A 141 -1.49 15.91 -30.00
CA THR A 141 -2.76 15.44 -30.59
C THR A 141 -3.61 16.62 -31.03
N PRO A 142 -4.70 16.41 -31.79
CA PRO A 142 -5.66 17.49 -32.09
C PRO A 142 -6.29 18.13 -30.84
N TRP A 143 -6.14 17.50 -29.68
CA TRP A 143 -6.64 17.97 -28.37
C TRP A 143 -5.54 18.57 -27.50
N GLU A 144 -4.44 19.05 -28.07
CA GLU A 144 -3.31 19.64 -27.36
C GLU A 144 -3.77 20.68 -26.32
N GLY A 145 -3.22 20.60 -25.11
CA GLY A 145 -3.52 21.45 -23.96
C GLY A 145 -4.78 21.08 -23.19
N LYS A 146 -5.63 20.16 -23.67
CA LYS A 146 -6.79 19.66 -22.93
C LYS A 146 -6.38 18.61 -21.91
N PHE A 147 -7.00 18.66 -20.73
CA PHE A 147 -6.83 17.64 -19.69
C PHE A 147 -7.52 16.35 -20.11
N VAL A 148 -6.84 15.20 -19.98
CA VAL A 148 -7.36 13.90 -20.47
C VAL A 148 -8.67 13.44 -19.83
N MET A 149 -9.02 13.98 -18.66
CA MET A 149 -10.31 13.73 -17.98
C MET A 149 -11.26 14.92 -18.07
N GLU A 150 -11.07 15.84 -19.04
CA GLU A 150 -11.95 16.98 -19.26
C GLU A 150 -13.32 16.51 -19.76
N ASP A 151 -14.38 17.09 -19.22
CA ASP A 151 -15.75 16.77 -19.62
C ASP A 151 -15.97 16.98 -21.11
N GLY A 152 -16.44 15.95 -21.79
CA GLY A 152 -16.74 15.98 -23.22
C GLY A 152 -15.58 15.60 -24.14
N LEU A 153 -14.35 15.43 -23.63
CA LEU A 153 -13.19 15.04 -24.43
C LEU A 153 -13.38 13.67 -25.09
N ASP A 154 -13.91 12.69 -24.36
CA ASP A 154 -14.21 11.36 -24.90
C ASP A 154 -15.17 11.44 -26.10
N VAL A 155 -16.17 12.35 -26.03
CA VAL A 155 -17.10 12.58 -27.13
C VAL A 155 -16.41 13.18 -28.37
N GLU A 156 -15.43 14.06 -28.17
CA GLU A 156 -14.65 14.64 -29.28
C GLU A 156 -13.78 13.56 -29.94
N ILE A 157 -13.14 12.70 -29.15
CA ILE A 157 -12.33 11.58 -29.65
C ILE A 157 -13.21 10.61 -30.43
N ILE A 158 -14.37 10.24 -29.90
CA ILE A 158 -15.35 9.38 -30.58
C ILE A 158 -15.83 10.02 -31.91
N LYS A 159 -16.08 11.33 -31.94
CA LYS A 159 -16.45 12.04 -33.17
C LYS A 159 -15.31 12.01 -34.19
N TRP A 160 -14.08 12.18 -33.77
CA TRP A 160 -12.92 12.05 -34.64
C TRP A 160 -12.81 10.65 -35.26
N LEU A 161 -12.96 9.59 -34.45
CA LEU A 161 -12.97 8.20 -34.93
C LEU A 161 -14.08 7.95 -35.95
N ALA A 162 -15.27 8.49 -35.71
CA ALA A 162 -16.41 8.38 -36.64
C ALA A 162 -16.13 9.11 -37.97
N HIS A 163 -15.53 10.30 -37.92
CA HIS A 163 -15.16 11.06 -39.11
C HIS A 163 -14.12 10.34 -39.97
N GLU A 164 -13.17 9.66 -39.30
CA GLU A 164 -12.12 8.89 -39.97
C GLU A 164 -12.55 7.46 -40.37
N ASN A 165 -13.84 7.11 -40.22
CA ASN A 165 -14.40 5.77 -40.46
C ASN A 165 -13.66 4.66 -39.67
N LYS A 166 -13.24 4.96 -38.46
CA LYS A 166 -12.52 4.06 -37.54
C LYS A 166 -13.35 3.66 -36.32
N LEU A 167 -14.62 4.07 -36.26
CA LEU A 167 -15.55 3.75 -35.18
C LEU A 167 -16.57 2.71 -35.63
N PHE A 168 -16.51 1.51 -35.06
CA PHE A 168 -17.49 0.46 -35.30
C PHE A 168 -18.80 0.72 -34.50
N SER A 169 -18.67 0.96 -33.18
CA SER A 169 -19.80 1.18 -32.28
C SER A 169 -19.40 2.00 -31.07
N LYS A 170 -20.37 2.58 -30.40
CA LYS A 170 -20.21 3.30 -29.14
C LYS A 170 -21.31 2.91 -28.14
N LEU A 171 -20.93 2.69 -26.90
CA LEU A 171 -21.85 2.37 -25.81
C LEU A 171 -21.54 3.26 -24.62
N LYS A 172 -22.54 3.61 -23.82
CA LYS A 172 -22.34 4.24 -22.53
C LYS A 172 -22.28 3.13 -21.48
N VAL A 173 -21.15 3.02 -20.80
CA VAL A 173 -20.91 2.00 -19.79
C VAL A 173 -20.62 2.67 -18.46
N GLU A 174 -21.23 2.17 -17.38
CA GLU A 174 -20.87 2.54 -16.01
C GLU A 174 -19.88 1.50 -15.49
N HIS A 175 -18.74 1.97 -15.02
CA HIS A 175 -17.73 1.10 -14.40
C HIS A 175 -17.07 1.79 -13.20
N ASN A 176 -16.49 1.01 -12.31
CA ASN A 176 -15.71 1.53 -11.19
C ASN A 176 -14.45 2.21 -11.72
N TYR A 177 -14.21 3.45 -11.27
CA TYR A 177 -13.00 4.19 -11.61
C TYR A 177 -12.26 4.61 -10.33
N PRO A 178 -10.92 4.49 -10.27
CA PRO A 178 -10.16 4.86 -9.09
C PRO A 178 -10.14 6.37 -8.87
N HIS A 179 -10.42 6.78 -7.64
CA HIS A 179 -10.43 8.17 -7.22
C HIS A 179 -9.44 8.42 -6.09
N CYS A 180 -8.91 9.63 -6.01
CA CYS A 180 -8.07 10.05 -4.89
C CYS A 180 -8.85 9.95 -3.57
N TRP A 181 -8.34 9.21 -2.61
CA TRP A 181 -8.97 9.02 -1.31
C TRP A 181 -9.12 10.31 -0.49
N ARG A 182 -8.35 11.38 -0.84
CA ARG A 182 -8.36 12.66 -0.13
C ARG A 182 -9.28 13.69 -0.75
N CYS A 183 -9.24 13.88 -2.07
CA CYS A 183 -9.97 14.93 -2.78
C CYS A 183 -11.05 14.38 -3.72
N SER A 184 -11.20 13.06 -3.84
CA SER A 184 -12.18 12.37 -4.69
C SER A 184 -12.08 12.69 -6.20
N THR A 185 -10.97 13.26 -6.66
CA THR A 185 -10.73 13.46 -8.10
C THR A 185 -10.37 12.13 -8.77
N PRO A 186 -10.77 11.89 -10.03
CA PRO A 186 -10.35 10.71 -10.78
C PRO A 186 -8.84 10.66 -10.90
N LEU A 187 -8.26 9.46 -10.83
CA LEU A 187 -6.82 9.25 -10.98
C LEU A 187 -6.48 8.99 -12.45
N VAL A 188 -5.37 9.56 -12.90
CA VAL A 188 -4.80 9.25 -14.22
C VAL A 188 -3.59 8.34 -14.02
N TYR A 189 -3.61 7.16 -14.64
CA TYR A 189 -2.43 6.31 -14.74
C TYR A 189 -1.58 6.78 -15.92
N TYR A 190 -0.29 7.04 -15.66
CA TYR A 190 0.67 7.30 -16.73
C TYR A 190 2.08 6.92 -16.30
N ALA A 191 2.92 6.54 -17.26
CA ALA A 191 4.30 6.14 -16.99
C ALA A 191 5.14 7.34 -16.56
N LYS A 192 5.87 7.18 -15.45
CA LYS A 192 6.80 8.19 -14.94
C LYS A 192 8.14 7.56 -14.54
N PRO A 193 9.28 8.10 -14.97
CA PRO A 193 10.57 7.65 -14.48
C PRO A 193 10.61 7.75 -12.96
N SER A 194 11.01 6.66 -12.30
CA SER A 194 11.10 6.58 -10.85
C SER A 194 12.32 5.79 -10.43
N TRP A 195 12.77 6.01 -9.19
CA TRP A 195 13.81 5.20 -8.58
C TRP A 195 13.16 4.04 -7.84
N TYR A 196 13.74 2.84 -8.02
CA TYR A 196 13.24 1.60 -7.42
C TYR A 196 14.34 0.94 -6.61
N ILE A 197 13.93 0.30 -5.52
CA ILE A 197 14.71 -0.73 -4.84
C ILE A 197 14.19 -2.08 -5.36
N GLU A 198 15.08 -2.92 -5.90
CA GLU A 198 14.74 -4.22 -6.47
C GLU A 198 14.45 -5.23 -5.34
N MET A 199 13.29 -5.07 -4.70
CA MET A 199 12.85 -5.88 -3.55
C MET A 199 12.59 -7.33 -3.93
N THR A 200 12.26 -7.58 -5.19
CA THR A 200 12.04 -8.94 -5.72
C THR A 200 13.25 -9.84 -5.55
N LYS A 201 14.47 -9.31 -5.55
CA LYS A 201 15.70 -10.04 -5.24
C LYS A 201 15.83 -10.48 -3.77
N LEU A 202 15.14 -9.79 -2.87
CA LEU A 202 15.15 -10.10 -1.44
C LEU A 202 13.91 -10.87 -0.99
N LYS A 203 13.01 -11.21 -1.89
CA LYS A 203 11.72 -11.82 -1.61
C LYS A 203 11.82 -13.04 -0.70
N ASP A 204 12.66 -14.01 -1.05
CA ASP A 204 12.83 -15.24 -0.28
C ASP A 204 13.34 -14.94 1.15
N LYS A 205 14.27 -13.98 1.27
CA LYS A 205 14.81 -13.57 2.57
C LYS A 205 13.79 -12.81 3.42
N LEU A 206 12.92 -12.01 2.80
CA LEU A 206 11.81 -11.35 3.49
C LEU A 206 10.81 -12.37 4.04
N ILE A 207 10.48 -13.39 3.27
CA ILE A 207 9.59 -14.49 3.69
C ILE A 207 10.25 -15.29 4.83
N GLU A 208 11.54 -15.64 4.71
CA GLU A 208 12.28 -16.31 5.77
C GLU A 208 12.25 -15.50 7.07
N ASN A 209 12.56 -14.20 7.01
CA ASN A 209 12.55 -13.32 8.17
C ASN A 209 11.15 -13.18 8.77
N ASN A 210 10.10 -13.03 7.95
CA ASN A 210 8.72 -13.01 8.44
C ASN A 210 8.35 -14.28 9.22
N ASN A 211 8.83 -15.44 8.80
CA ASN A 211 8.58 -16.72 9.47
C ASN A 211 9.28 -16.84 10.84
N THR A 212 10.24 -15.97 11.15
CA THR A 212 10.86 -15.90 12.49
C THR A 212 10.08 -15.04 13.48
N VAL A 213 9.08 -14.30 13.03
CA VAL A 213 8.32 -13.35 13.83
C VAL A 213 7.09 -14.01 14.45
N ASN A 214 6.86 -13.75 15.73
CA ASN A 214 5.63 -14.15 16.40
C ASN A 214 4.51 -13.13 16.12
N TRP A 215 3.54 -13.53 15.33
CA TRP A 215 2.39 -12.68 15.00
C TRP A 215 1.18 -12.99 15.90
N TYR A 216 0.57 -11.95 16.41
CA TYR A 216 -0.68 -11.99 17.18
C TYR A 216 -1.76 -11.15 16.48
N PRO A 217 -2.69 -11.79 15.75
CA PRO A 217 -2.85 -13.25 15.57
C PRO A 217 -1.94 -13.82 14.46
N LYS A 218 -1.59 -15.07 14.57
CA LYS A 218 -0.69 -15.80 13.67
C LYS A 218 -1.13 -15.74 12.20
N PHE A 219 -2.44 -15.83 11.93
CA PHE A 219 -2.97 -15.81 10.56
C PHE A 219 -2.69 -14.51 9.79
N VAL A 220 -2.39 -13.40 10.47
CA VAL A 220 -2.03 -12.14 9.78
C VAL A 220 -0.64 -12.26 9.16
N GLY A 221 0.32 -12.83 9.91
CA GLY A 221 1.68 -13.03 9.42
C GLY A 221 1.76 -14.08 8.31
N GLU A 222 1.05 -15.20 8.45
CA GLU A 222 1.03 -16.29 7.47
C GLU A 222 0.18 -15.96 6.24
N GLY A 223 -1.03 -15.40 6.45
CA GLY A 223 -1.98 -15.11 5.39
C GLY A 223 -1.79 -13.72 4.78
N ARG A 224 -2.41 -12.71 5.41
CA ARG A 224 -2.46 -11.35 4.81
C ARG A 224 -1.09 -10.76 4.47
N PHE A 225 -0.12 -10.89 5.36
CA PHE A 225 1.23 -10.35 5.17
C PHE A 225 2.11 -11.30 4.34
N GLY A 226 2.10 -12.60 4.66
CA GLY A 226 2.87 -13.63 3.94
C GLY A 226 2.50 -13.71 2.46
N ASN A 227 1.21 -13.86 2.14
CA ASN A 227 0.74 -13.88 0.75
C ASN A 227 1.11 -12.60 -0.02
N TRP A 228 1.17 -11.46 0.64
CA TRP A 228 1.61 -10.24 0.00
C TRP A 228 3.11 -10.25 -0.30
N LEU A 229 3.94 -10.77 0.61
CA LEU A 229 5.38 -10.93 0.37
C LEU A 229 5.65 -11.90 -0.78
N GLU A 230 4.83 -12.96 -0.93
CA GLU A 230 4.93 -13.90 -2.06
C GLU A 230 4.66 -13.23 -3.43
N ASN A 231 3.82 -12.18 -3.44
CA ASN A 231 3.46 -11.43 -4.65
C ASN A 231 4.09 -10.03 -4.67
N LEU A 232 5.26 -9.88 -4.05
CA LEU A 232 5.93 -8.60 -3.89
C LEU A 232 6.44 -8.06 -5.23
N ASN A 233 6.20 -6.77 -5.46
CA ASN A 233 6.79 -5.97 -6.53
C ASN A 233 7.96 -5.12 -6.00
N ASP A 234 8.77 -4.59 -6.93
CA ASP A 234 9.85 -3.67 -6.59
C ASP A 234 9.30 -2.36 -5.99
N TRP A 235 10.02 -1.80 -5.05
CA TRP A 235 9.57 -0.63 -4.31
C TRP A 235 9.97 0.67 -5.00
N ALA A 236 9.00 1.39 -5.56
CA ALA A 236 9.18 2.74 -6.06
C ALA A 236 9.41 3.71 -4.88
N VAL A 237 10.67 4.13 -4.67
CA VAL A 237 11.05 4.93 -3.48
C VAL A 237 11.12 6.43 -3.74
N SER A 238 11.07 6.90 -4.97
CA SER A 238 11.14 8.33 -5.27
C SER A 238 9.76 9.00 -5.31
N ARG A 239 9.70 10.24 -4.84
CA ARG A 239 8.49 11.08 -4.89
C ARG A 239 8.84 12.44 -5.49
N THR A 240 7.99 12.92 -6.40
CA THR A 240 8.11 14.27 -6.97
C THR A 240 7.42 15.25 -6.03
N ARG A 241 8.12 15.64 -4.98
CA ARG A 241 7.67 16.60 -3.98
C ARG A 241 8.81 17.54 -3.62
N TYR A 242 8.46 18.73 -3.14
CA TYR A 242 9.47 19.69 -2.71
C TYR A 242 10.04 19.28 -1.34
N TRP A 243 9.17 19.02 -0.36
CA TRP A 243 9.58 18.70 1.00
C TRP A 243 9.59 17.18 1.27
N GLY A 244 10.65 16.75 1.89
CA GLY A 244 10.92 15.38 2.32
C GLY A 244 12.42 15.15 2.39
N THR A 245 12.84 13.93 2.75
CA THR A 245 14.26 13.52 2.72
C THR A 245 14.75 13.47 1.27
N PRO A 246 15.69 14.31 0.85
CA PRO A 246 16.20 14.31 -0.51
C PRO A 246 16.84 12.98 -0.89
N LEU A 247 16.56 12.47 -2.08
CA LEU A 247 17.24 11.29 -2.57
C LEU A 247 18.72 11.61 -2.79
N ASN A 248 19.59 10.86 -2.14
CA ASN A 248 21.05 11.08 -2.08
C ASN A 248 21.80 10.56 -3.32
N VAL A 249 21.27 10.85 -4.51
CA VAL A 249 21.83 10.42 -5.80
C VAL A 249 22.13 11.60 -6.68
N TRP A 250 23.33 11.63 -7.24
CA TRP A 250 23.78 12.59 -8.25
C TRP A 250 23.90 11.91 -9.61
N ARG A 251 23.58 12.63 -10.66
CA ARG A 251 23.61 12.13 -12.05
C ARG A 251 24.41 13.08 -12.93
N CYS A 252 25.28 12.51 -13.76
CA CYS A 252 26.03 13.20 -14.78
C CYS A 252 25.32 13.15 -16.15
N GLU A 253 25.57 14.14 -17.00
CA GLU A 253 25.13 14.13 -18.41
C GLU A 253 25.65 12.91 -19.20
N CYS A 254 26.80 12.36 -18.83
CA CYS A 254 27.34 11.12 -19.42
C CYS A 254 26.61 9.84 -19.03
N GLY A 255 25.56 9.94 -18.18
CA GLY A 255 24.79 8.81 -17.68
C GLY A 255 25.31 8.20 -16.37
N HIS A 256 26.51 8.58 -15.89
CA HIS A 256 27.05 8.13 -14.61
C HIS A 256 26.16 8.59 -13.44
N LYS A 257 25.95 7.68 -12.48
CA LYS A 257 25.15 7.93 -11.27
C LYS A 257 25.99 7.57 -10.05
N GLU A 258 25.85 8.37 -9.00
CA GLU A 258 26.56 8.16 -7.76
C GLU A 258 25.66 8.48 -6.56
N SER A 259 25.71 7.63 -5.53
CA SER A 259 25.03 7.89 -4.27
C SER A 259 26.05 8.22 -3.18
N VAL A 260 25.64 9.05 -2.20
CA VAL A 260 26.48 9.51 -1.10
C VAL A 260 25.87 9.04 0.23
N GLY A 261 26.67 8.37 1.06
CA GLY A 261 26.22 7.74 2.29
C GLY A 261 26.46 8.55 3.56
N SER A 262 27.27 9.62 3.53
CA SER A 262 27.54 10.44 4.71
C SER A 262 27.86 11.88 4.37
N ARG A 263 27.81 12.75 5.40
CA ARG A 263 28.21 14.18 5.26
C ARG A 263 29.68 14.33 4.93
N GLU A 264 30.53 13.48 5.50
CA GLU A 264 31.97 13.46 5.25
C GLU A 264 32.29 13.03 3.81
N GLU A 265 31.59 12.02 3.32
CA GLU A 265 31.69 11.58 1.93
C GLU A 265 31.22 12.67 0.99
N LEU A 266 30.07 13.33 1.28
CA LEU A 266 29.58 14.46 0.51
C LEU A 266 30.61 15.59 0.44
N ALA A 267 31.20 15.98 1.57
CA ALA A 267 32.22 17.02 1.62
C ALA A 267 33.49 16.66 0.85
N THR A 268 33.85 15.38 0.80
CA THR A 268 35.02 14.90 0.06
C THR A 268 34.83 14.90 -1.45
N LYS A 269 33.60 14.57 -1.90
CA LYS A 269 33.24 14.45 -3.33
C LYS A 269 32.71 15.74 -3.97
N ALA A 270 32.26 16.69 -3.14
CA ALA A 270 31.70 17.95 -3.61
C ALA A 270 32.74 18.81 -4.35
N VAL A 271 32.25 19.49 -5.38
CA VAL A 271 33.03 20.52 -6.10
C VAL A 271 33.19 21.77 -5.23
N GLU A 272 32.12 22.09 -4.48
CA GLU A 272 32.05 23.18 -3.53
C GLU A 272 32.81 22.82 -2.24
N ASN A 273 33.40 23.81 -1.60
CA ASN A 273 33.99 23.61 -0.27
C ASN A 273 32.91 23.67 0.79
N ILE A 274 32.47 22.51 1.27
CA ILE A 274 31.42 22.36 2.28
C ILE A 274 31.98 21.81 3.59
N ASP A 275 31.44 22.29 4.73
CA ASP A 275 31.74 21.75 6.05
C ASP A 275 30.73 20.63 6.39
N PRO A 276 31.20 19.38 6.59
CA PRO A 276 30.32 18.25 6.90
C PRO A 276 29.53 18.42 8.19
N LYS A 277 30.00 19.28 9.13
CA LYS A 277 29.31 19.50 10.40
C LYS A 277 28.10 20.43 10.29
N THR A 278 28.10 21.31 9.31
CA THR A 278 27.10 22.39 9.18
C THR A 278 26.29 22.30 7.89
N VAL A 279 26.64 21.42 6.96
CA VAL A 279 25.93 21.28 5.69
C VAL A 279 24.46 20.95 5.90
N GLU A 280 23.58 21.74 5.27
CA GLU A 280 22.14 21.50 5.26
C GLU A 280 21.79 20.54 4.13
N LEU A 281 21.15 19.40 4.49
CA LEU A 281 20.83 18.31 3.57
C LEU A 281 19.41 18.38 2.98
N HIS A 282 18.59 19.37 3.39
CA HIS A 282 17.26 19.58 2.81
C HIS A 282 17.33 20.47 1.55
N ARG A 283 16.26 20.42 0.78
CA ARG A 283 16.06 21.35 -0.33
C ARG A 283 15.75 22.76 0.21
N PRO A 284 16.21 23.84 -0.45
CA PRO A 284 16.97 23.84 -1.72
C PRO A 284 18.48 23.61 -1.58
N TYR A 285 19.02 23.66 -0.39
CA TYR A 285 20.47 23.76 -0.12
C TYR A 285 21.28 22.61 -0.70
N VAL A 286 20.79 21.36 -0.56
CA VAL A 286 21.48 20.18 -1.10
C VAL A 286 21.46 20.13 -2.63
N ASP A 287 20.52 20.81 -3.27
CA ASP A 287 20.41 20.86 -4.73
C ASP A 287 21.52 21.70 -5.37
N ASP A 288 22.13 22.63 -4.62
CA ASP A 288 23.25 23.49 -5.05
C ASP A 288 24.63 22.81 -4.89
N ILE A 289 24.67 21.58 -4.37
CA ILE A 289 25.89 20.80 -4.19
C ILE A 289 26.11 19.90 -5.40
N HIS A 290 27.27 20.04 -6.05
CA HIS A 290 27.68 19.27 -7.22
C HIS A 290 28.80 18.29 -6.87
N LEU A 291 28.76 17.08 -7.43
CA LEU A 291 29.88 16.15 -7.33
C LEU A 291 30.70 16.14 -8.59
N LYS A 292 31.98 15.81 -8.49
CA LYS A 292 32.84 15.61 -9.64
C LYS A 292 32.67 14.23 -10.22
N CYS A 293 32.21 14.11 -11.47
CA CYS A 293 32.02 12.82 -12.14
C CYS A 293 33.36 12.10 -12.33
N GLU A 294 33.46 10.89 -11.84
CA GLU A 294 34.65 10.05 -12.00
C GLU A 294 34.87 9.58 -13.44
N CYS A 295 33.80 9.48 -14.25
CA CYS A 295 33.89 9.01 -15.64
C CYS A 295 34.34 10.09 -16.62
N CYS A 296 33.83 11.32 -16.48
CA CYS A 296 34.10 12.38 -17.48
C CYS A 296 34.63 13.69 -16.90
N GLY A 297 34.76 13.76 -15.56
CA GLY A 297 35.26 14.95 -14.86
C GLY A 297 34.32 16.17 -14.81
N LYS A 298 33.13 16.07 -15.42
CA LYS A 298 32.11 17.15 -15.38
C LYS A 298 31.39 17.17 -14.03
N PRO A 299 30.77 18.30 -13.65
CA PRO A 299 29.93 18.36 -12.47
C PRO A 299 28.66 17.48 -12.64
N MET A 300 28.28 16.79 -11.57
CA MET A 300 27.05 16.02 -11.46
C MET A 300 26.05 16.83 -10.65
N THR A 301 24.77 16.74 -11.01
CA THR A 301 23.67 17.37 -10.29
C THR A 301 22.87 16.33 -9.52
N ARG A 302 22.34 16.70 -8.34
CA ARG A 302 21.44 15.83 -7.58
C ARG A 302 20.12 15.63 -8.32
N VAL A 303 19.57 14.44 -8.26
CA VAL A 303 18.20 14.18 -8.73
C VAL A 303 17.20 14.92 -7.84
N THR A 304 16.15 15.51 -8.43
CA THR A 304 15.26 16.45 -7.72
C THR A 304 14.27 15.80 -6.78
N GLU A 305 14.10 14.49 -6.88
CA GLU A 305 13.15 13.72 -6.10
C GLU A 305 13.54 13.66 -4.61
N VAL A 306 12.53 13.44 -3.78
CA VAL A 306 12.66 13.06 -2.37
C VAL A 306 12.32 11.59 -2.19
N ILE A 307 12.82 10.99 -1.13
CA ILE A 307 12.54 9.59 -0.81
C ILE A 307 11.13 9.43 -0.24
N ASP A 308 10.55 8.26 -0.39
CA ASP A 308 9.26 7.89 0.19
C ASP A 308 9.33 7.96 1.73
N CYS A 309 8.35 8.60 2.37
CA CYS A 309 8.27 8.67 3.83
C CYS A 309 8.20 7.29 4.51
N TRP A 310 7.77 6.26 3.79
CA TRP A 310 7.82 4.88 4.28
C TRP A 310 9.25 4.34 4.39
N PHE A 311 10.17 4.84 3.58
CA PHE A 311 11.59 4.54 3.73
C PHE A 311 12.15 5.19 5.01
N ASP A 312 11.82 6.47 5.24
CA ASP A 312 12.23 7.16 6.47
C ASP A 312 11.73 6.44 7.71
N SER A 313 10.43 6.10 7.75
CA SER A 313 9.83 5.39 8.89
C SER A 313 10.37 3.97 9.06
N GLY A 314 10.66 3.27 7.96
CA GLY A 314 11.26 1.94 7.96
C GLY A 314 12.73 1.93 8.39
N SER A 315 13.40 3.09 8.29
CA SER A 315 14.78 3.28 8.73
C SER A 315 14.92 3.54 10.24
N MET A 316 13.79 3.70 10.96
CA MET A 316 13.77 4.05 12.37
C MET A 316 14.66 3.17 13.27
N PRO A 317 14.71 1.83 13.12
CA PRO A 317 15.56 0.99 13.97
C PRO A 317 17.05 1.37 13.93
N PHE A 318 17.50 1.96 12.82
CA PHE A 318 18.87 2.41 12.60
C PHE A 318 19.03 3.90 12.92
N ALA A 319 18.13 4.73 12.38
CA ALA A 319 18.20 6.17 12.45
C ALA A 319 18.09 6.72 13.87
N GLN A 320 17.26 6.12 14.75
CA GLN A 320 17.12 6.54 16.15
C GLN A 320 18.43 6.39 16.94
N HIS A 321 19.32 5.50 16.53
CA HIS A 321 20.61 5.26 17.16
C HIS A 321 21.78 5.87 16.39
N HIS A 322 21.50 6.57 15.28
CA HIS A 322 22.50 7.07 14.33
C HIS A 322 23.47 5.98 13.86
N TYR A 323 22.97 4.73 13.76
CA TYR A 323 23.74 3.58 13.27
C TYR A 323 23.98 3.70 11.75
N PRO A 324 25.18 3.38 11.21
CA PRO A 324 26.33 2.76 11.89
C PRO A 324 27.37 3.77 12.40
N PHE A 325 27.11 5.06 12.41
CA PHE A 325 28.08 6.11 12.75
C PHE A 325 28.27 6.23 14.28
N GLU A 326 27.20 5.99 15.05
CA GLU A 326 27.19 5.97 16.51
C GLU A 326 26.52 4.68 17.02
N ASN A 327 26.73 4.35 18.29
CA ASN A 327 26.10 3.23 19.02
C ASN A 327 26.26 1.85 18.38
N LYS A 328 27.28 1.66 17.54
CA LYS A 328 27.51 0.41 16.80
C LYS A 328 27.75 -0.79 17.73
N GLU A 329 28.50 -0.61 18.79
CA GLU A 329 28.83 -1.64 19.79
C GLU A 329 27.63 -2.11 20.61
N ASN A 330 26.60 -1.30 20.76
CA ASN A 330 25.39 -1.61 21.53
C ASN A 330 24.21 -2.02 20.66
N PHE A 331 24.35 -1.92 19.33
CA PHE A 331 23.24 -2.10 18.41
C PHE A 331 22.63 -3.50 18.49
N ASP A 332 23.44 -4.54 18.63
CA ASP A 332 22.97 -5.93 18.77
C ASP A 332 22.11 -6.18 20.03
N GLN A 333 22.21 -5.32 21.06
CA GLN A 333 21.35 -5.39 22.24
C GLN A 333 19.99 -4.70 22.04
N LEU A 334 19.93 -3.76 21.11
CA LEU A 334 18.76 -2.92 20.83
C LEU A 334 17.95 -3.43 19.62
N PHE A 335 18.55 -4.27 18.79
CA PHE A 335 17.96 -4.78 17.56
C PHE A 335 18.06 -6.31 17.47
N PRO A 336 17.01 -7.03 17.09
CA PRO A 336 15.66 -6.54 16.77
C PRO A 336 14.85 -6.10 18.00
N ALA A 337 13.84 -5.26 17.79
CA ALA A 337 12.90 -4.87 18.84
C ALA A 337 12.15 -6.10 19.40
N ASP A 338 11.88 -6.11 20.71
CA ASP A 338 11.14 -7.22 21.33
C ASP A 338 9.67 -7.23 20.96
N TYR A 339 9.07 -6.04 20.69
CA TYR A 339 7.64 -5.90 20.48
C TYR A 339 7.28 -4.68 19.62
N ILE A 340 6.27 -4.84 18.76
CA ILE A 340 5.63 -3.76 18.01
C ILE A 340 4.11 -3.99 17.98
N CYS A 341 3.33 -2.90 18.06
CA CYS A 341 1.86 -2.96 18.06
C CYS A 341 1.28 -1.83 17.21
N GLU A 342 0.58 -2.20 16.13
CA GLU A 342 -0.08 -1.25 15.22
C GLU A 342 -1.35 -1.85 14.60
N GLY A 343 -2.08 -1.06 13.81
CA GLY A 343 -3.26 -1.51 13.10
C GLY A 343 -2.97 -2.50 11.97
N ILE A 344 -3.98 -3.28 11.60
CA ILE A 344 -3.89 -4.30 10.54
C ILE A 344 -3.53 -3.70 9.15
N ASP A 345 -3.84 -2.43 8.92
CA ASP A 345 -3.46 -1.70 7.70
C ASP A 345 -1.95 -1.58 7.54
N GLN A 346 -1.18 -1.62 8.64
CA GLN A 346 0.29 -1.55 8.63
C GLN A 346 0.98 -2.79 8.03
N THR A 347 0.25 -3.85 7.74
CA THR A 347 0.73 -4.94 6.86
C THR A 347 1.05 -4.46 5.43
N ARG A 348 0.53 -3.30 5.02
CA ARG A 348 0.82 -2.59 3.77
C ARG A 348 1.50 -1.24 4.00
N GLY A 349 2.13 -1.06 5.15
CA GLY A 349 2.78 0.16 5.57
C GLY A 349 4.01 -0.12 6.43
N TRP A 350 3.97 0.27 7.70
CA TRP A 350 5.13 0.28 8.57
C TRP A 350 5.71 -1.12 8.86
N PHE A 351 4.89 -2.14 9.05
CA PHE A 351 5.42 -3.51 9.24
C PHE A 351 6.28 -3.95 8.05
N TYR A 352 5.83 -3.62 6.82
CA TYR A 352 6.60 -3.95 5.63
C TYR A 352 7.87 -3.11 5.50
N SER A 353 7.78 -1.78 5.63
CA SER A 353 8.94 -0.91 5.43
C SER A 353 10.04 -1.20 6.45
N LEU A 354 9.69 -1.52 7.71
CA LEU A 354 10.63 -1.99 8.72
C LEU A 354 11.29 -3.31 8.31
N LEU A 355 10.49 -4.31 7.88
CA LEU A 355 11.02 -5.61 7.46
C LEU A 355 11.91 -5.49 6.23
N ALA A 356 11.51 -4.70 5.24
CA ALA A 356 12.25 -4.49 4.01
C ALA A 356 13.63 -3.89 4.27
N ILE A 357 13.69 -2.75 4.97
CA ILE A 357 14.95 -2.06 5.24
C ILE A 357 15.85 -2.89 6.18
N SER A 358 15.28 -3.50 7.22
CA SER A 358 16.05 -4.33 8.14
C SER A 358 16.64 -5.56 7.47
N THR A 359 15.85 -6.22 6.61
CA THR A 359 16.34 -7.36 5.81
C THR A 359 17.46 -6.93 4.87
N PHE A 360 17.31 -5.76 4.22
CA PHE A 360 18.31 -5.21 3.31
C PHE A 360 19.63 -4.90 4.03
N VAL A 361 19.56 -4.26 5.22
CA VAL A 361 20.75 -3.79 5.95
C VAL A 361 21.41 -4.90 6.77
N THR A 362 20.63 -5.76 7.44
CA THR A 362 21.15 -6.74 8.41
C THR A 362 20.89 -8.19 8.06
N GLY A 363 20.01 -8.47 7.10
CA GLY A 363 19.55 -9.84 6.82
C GLY A 363 18.58 -10.40 7.87
N LYS A 364 18.14 -9.61 8.87
CA LYS A 364 17.30 -10.04 10.01
C LYS A 364 15.96 -9.31 10.00
N ALA A 365 14.97 -9.91 10.68
CA ALA A 365 13.69 -9.23 10.97
C ALA A 365 13.92 -8.10 11.98
N PRO A 366 13.14 -6.99 11.91
CA PRO A 366 13.31 -5.81 12.78
C PRO A 366 12.66 -5.97 14.16
N TYR A 367 11.79 -6.95 14.33
CA TYR A 367 11.00 -7.19 15.53
C TYR A 367 10.81 -8.70 15.76
N LYS A 368 10.63 -9.09 17.04
CA LYS A 368 10.39 -10.48 17.46
C LYS A 368 8.91 -10.80 17.55
N ASN A 369 8.11 -9.86 18.08
CA ASN A 369 6.68 -10.03 18.32
C ASN A 369 5.89 -8.87 17.72
N VAL A 370 4.82 -9.18 16.99
CA VAL A 370 3.90 -8.21 16.38
C VAL A 370 2.49 -8.44 16.87
N LEU A 371 1.94 -7.49 17.59
CA LEU A 371 0.52 -7.49 17.96
C LEU A 371 -0.23 -6.58 16.98
N VAL A 372 -1.23 -7.14 16.34
CA VAL A 372 -2.00 -6.43 15.31
C VAL A 372 -3.35 -6.01 15.87
N ASN A 373 -3.62 -4.71 15.89
CA ASN A 373 -4.92 -4.19 16.29
C ASN A 373 -5.88 -4.19 15.10
N ASP A 374 -7.12 -4.60 15.34
CA ASP A 374 -8.20 -4.46 14.37
C ASP A 374 -8.98 -3.15 14.59
N LEU A 375 -10.01 -2.91 13.81
CA LEU A 375 -10.76 -1.67 13.77
C LEU A 375 -11.68 -1.50 14.98
N VAL A 376 -11.82 -0.26 15.44
CA VAL A 376 -12.92 0.16 16.32
C VAL A 376 -14.08 0.64 15.43
N LEU A 377 -15.18 -0.08 15.46
CA LEU A 377 -16.41 0.15 14.70
C LEU A 377 -17.42 0.91 15.56
N ASP A 378 -18.40 1.56 14.95
CA ASP A 378 -19.53 2.11 15.68
C ASP A 378 -20.42 1.00 16.29
N LYS A 379 -21.42 1.38 17.08
CA LYS A 379 -22.34 0.43 17.73
C LYS A 379 -23.08 -0.50 16.75
N ASP A 380 -23.26 -0.04 15.51
CA ASP A 380 -23.94 -0.79 14.44
C ASP A 380 -22.96 -1.67 13.64
N GLY A 381 -21.67 -1.67 14.00
CA GLY A 381 -20.62 -2.44 13.33
C GLY A 381 -20.13 -1.81 12.03
N LYS A 382 -20.34 -0.52 11.82
CA LYS A 382 -19.85 0.20 10.63
C LYS A 382 -18.54 0.90 10.95
N LYS A 383 -17.65 0.97 9.94
CA LYS A 383 -16.39 1.71 10.05
C LYS A 383 -16.68 3.19 10.37
N MET A 384 -16.05 3.70 11.41
CA MET A 384 -16.11 5.13 11.78
C MET A 384 -15.41 5.99 10.73
N SER A 385 -16.03 7.10 10.33
CA SER A 385 -15.42 8.12 9.48
C SER A 385 -16.02 9.49 9.73
N LYS A 386 -15.20 10.55 9.61
CA LYS A 386 -15.67 11.94 9.77
C LYS A 386 -16.78 12.28 8.76
N SER A 387 -16.69 11.76 7.54
CA SER A 387 -17.68 12.00 6.49
C SER A 387 -19.06 11.38 6.80
N ARG A 388 -19.11 10.33 7.62
CA ARG A 388 -20.37 9.69 8.06
C ARG A 388 -20.93 10.26 9.35
N GLY A 389 -20.15 11.10 10.06
CA GLY A 389 -20.56 11.67 11.35
C GLY A 389 -20.70 10.64 12.48
N ASN A 390 -20.13 9.44 12.34
CA ASN A 390 -20.20 8.37 13.33
C ASN A 390 -18.89 8.18 14.11
N THR A 391 -18.01 9.16 14.10
CA THR A 391 -16.77 9.15 14.88
C THR A 391 -17.06 9.55 16.32
N VAL A 392 -16.31 8.97 17.26
CA VAL A 392 -16.32 9.32 18.67
C VAL A 392 -15.01 10.03 19.00
N ASP A 393 -15.06 11.18 19.67
CA ASP A 393 -13.88 11.86 20.16
C ASP A 393 -13.42 11.24 21.48
N PRO A 394 -12.21 10.65 21.55
CA PRO A 394 -11.71 10.05 22.77
C PRO A 394 -11.48 11.07 23.90
N PHE A 395 -11.21 12.34 23.61
CA PHE A 395 -11.00 13.37 24.63
C PHE A 395 -12.31 13.71 25.35
N GLU A 396 -13.45 13.79 24.64
CA GLU A 396 -14.76 13.93 25.28
C GLU A 396 -15.08 12.76 26.21
N LEU A 397 -14.67 11.54 25.84
CA LEU A 397 -14.84 10.37 26.69
C LEU A 397 -13.91 10.41 27.91
N PHE A 398 -12.68 10.92 27.76
CA PHE A 398 -11.75 11.09 28.88
C PHE A 398 -12.30 12.07 29.93
N ASP A 399 -12.87 13.18 29.49
CA ASP A 399 -13.47 14.17 30.38
C ASP A 399 -14.70 13.59 31.12
N LYS A 400 -15.48 12.76 30.45
CA LYS A 400 -16.72 12.20 30.99
C LYS A 400 -16.51 10.96 31.88
N TYR A 401 -15.62 10.06 31.50
CA TYR A 401 -15.46 8.75 32.11
C TYR A 401 -14.07 8.48 32.69
N GLY A 402 -13.09 9.30 32.35
CA GLY A 402 -11.68 9.09 32.65
C GLY A 402 -10.97 8.22 31.61
N ALA A 403 -9.69 8.50 31.39
CA ALA A 403 -8.87 7.78 30.40
C ALA A 403 -8.71 6.28 30.74
N ASP A 404 -8.58 5.93 32.02
CA ASP A 404 -8.41 4.56 32.45
C ASP A 404 -9.65 3.68 32.16
N ALA A 405 -10.85 4.27 32.26
CA ALA A 405 -12.08 3.55 31.93
C ALA A 405 -12.13 3.17 30.42
N LEU A 406 -11.75 4.11 29.54
CA LEU A 406 -11.69 3.84 28.10
C LEU A 406 -10.60 2.82 27.75
N ARG A 407 -9.41 2.96 28.31
CA ARG A 407 -8.30 2.00 28.10
C ARG A 407 -8.69 0.60 28.56
N TRP A 408 -9.30 0.49 29.74
CA TRP A 408 -9.79 -0.80 30.27
C TRP A 408 -10.87 -1.40 29.39
N TYR A 409 -11.87 -0.59 29.00
CA TYR A 409 -12.96 -1.03 28.13
C TYR A 409 -12.46 -1.64 26.82
N LEU A 410 -11.56 -0.93 26.12
CA LEU A 410 -11.03 -1.40 24.82
C LEU A 410 -10.29 -2.75 24.93
N LEU A 411 -9.60 -3.00 26.03
CA LEU A 411 -8.88 -4.26 26.26
C LEU A 411 -9.80 -5.35 26.83
N TYR A 412 -10.91 -4.98 27.50
CA TYR A 412 -11.84 -5.92 28.13
C TYR A 412 -12.83 -6.53 27.16
N VAL A 413 -13.32 -5.75 26.17
CA VAL A 413 -14.44 -6.16 25.30
C VAL A 413 -14.05 -7.34 24.41
N SER A 414 -12.91 -7.26 23.75
CA SER A 414 -12.41 -8.31 22.85
C SER A 414 -10.88 -8.31 22.76
N PRO A 415 -10.27 -9.41 22.27
CA PRO A 415 -8.86 -9.40 21.92
C PRO A 415 -8.54 -8.26 20.93
N PRO A 416 -7.35 -7.63 21.02
CA PRO A 416 -6.99 -6.49 20.18
C PRO A 416 -7.10 -6.73 18.67
N TRP A 417 -6.90 -7.96 18.22
CA TRP A 417 -6.97 -8.38 16.81
C TRP A 417 -8.38 -8.73 16.33
N THR A 418 -9.41 -8.39 17.09
CA THR A 418 -10.81 -8.56 16.72
C THR A 418 -11.51 -7.22 16.67
N PRO A 419 -12.30 -6.92 15.62
CA PRO A 419 -13.00 -5.64 15.53
C PRO A 419 -13.88 -5.41 16.76
N ILE A 420 -13.77 -4.22 17.34
CA ILE A 420 -14.55 -3.80 18.51
C ILE A 420 -15.75 -2.98 18.04
N ARG A 421 -16.96 -3.36 18.45
CA ARG A 421 -18.13 -2.48 18.36
C ARG A 421 -18.15 -1.59 19.60
N PHE A 422 -17.84 -0.31 19.39
CA PHE A 422 -17.80 0.66 20.48
C PHE A 422 -19.20 1.05 20.93
N ASP A 423 -19.49 0.86 22.22
CA ASP A 423 -20.73 1.29 22.87
C ASP A 423 -20.40 2.03 24.17
N GLU A 424 -20.85 3.27 24.24
CA GLU A 424 -20.64 4.13 25.41
C GLU A 424 -21.31 3.59 26.70
N SER A 425 -22.35 2.77 26.57
CA SER A 425 -22.98 2.13 27.71
C SER A 425 -22.03 1.13 28.42
N GLY A 426 -21.23 0.39 27.65
CA GLY A 426 -20.20 -0.51 28.19
C GLY A 426 -19.10 0.23 28.92
N LEU A 427 -18.71 1.41 28.40
CA LEU A 427 -17.73 2.30 29.05
C LEU A 427 -18.23 2.80 30.41
N ARG A 428 -19.52 3.21 30.49
CA ARG A 428 -20.17 3.59 31.75
C ARG A 428 -20.20 2.43 32.76
N GLU A 429 -20.40 1.22 32.28
CA GLU A 429 -20.39 0.04 33.13
C GLU A 429 -19.01 -0.22 33.73
N ILE A 430 -17.96 -0.13 32.95
CA ILE A 430 -16.57 -0.25 33.43
C ILE A 430 -16.28 0.82 34.49
N GLN A 431 -16.63 2.07 34.22
CA GLN A 431 -16.44 3.16 35.20
C GLN A 431 -17.14 2.89 36.53
N SER A 432 -18.41 2.50 36.48
CA SER A 432 -19.23 2.37 37.69
C SER A 432 -18.98 1.07 38.44
N LYS A 433 -18.96 -0.08 37.73
CA LYS A 433 -18.91 -1.40 38.36
C LYS A 433 -17.51 -1.94 38.61
N PHE A 434 -16.50 -1.42 37.91
CA PHE A 434 -15.11 -1.84 38.10
C PHE A 434 -14.26 -0.75 38.76
N ILE A 435 -14.04 0.38 38.10
CA ILE A 435 -13.22 1.48 38.66
C ILE A 435 -13.85 2.01 39.95
N GLY A 436 -15.19 2.15 39.97
CA GLY A 436 -15.94 2.56 41.15
C GLY A 436 -15.79 1.58 42.32
N THR A 437 -15.83 0.28 42.05
CA THR A 437 -15.66 -0.76 43.08
C THR A 437 -14.27 -0.68 43.70
N ILE A 438 -13.20 -0.60 42.91
CA ILE A 438 -11.82 -0.47 43.41
C ILE A 438 -11.71 0.77 44.32
N LYS A 439 -12.24 1.92 43.88
CA LYS A 439 -12.21 3.17 44.65
C LYS A 439 -12.98 3.02 45.96
N ASN A 440 -14.14 2.36 45.95
CA ASN A 440 -14.95 2.18 47.15
C ASN A 440 -14.25 1.27 48.17
N VAL A 441 -13.66 0.15 47.71
CA VAL A 441 -12.86 -0.75 48.57
C VAL A 441 -11.71 0.02 49.23
N TYR A 442 -10.95 0.77 48.44
CA TYR A 442 -9.86 1.58 48.97
C TYR A 442 -10.35 2.65 49.92
N ASN A 443 -11.39 3.40 49.58
CA ASN A 443 -11.93 4.46 50.44
C ASN A 443 -12.46 3.92 51.75
N PHE A 444 -13.12 2.77 51.75
CA PHE A 444 -13.58 2.09 52.94
C PHE A 444 -12.39 1.73 53.85
N PHE A 445 -11.38 1.09 53.32
CA PHE A 445 -10.16 0.77 54.08
C PHE A 445 -9.48 2.03 54.63
N ALA A 446 -9.24 3.01 53.76
CA ALA A 446 -8.55 4.25 54.16
C ALA A 446 -9.32 5.06 55.23
N LEU A 447 -10.65 5.09 55.16
CA LEU A 447 -11.48 5.78 56.16
C LEU A 447 -11.25 5.19 57.55
N TYR A 448 -11.30 3.89 57.70
CA TYR A 448 -11.15 3.23 59.01
C TYR A 448 -9.70 3.22 59.47
N ALA A 449 -8.75 2.94 58.60
CA ALA A 449 -7.33 2.99 58.92
C ALA A 449 -6.90 4.38 59.43
N ASN A 450 -7.39 5.45 58.82
CA ASN A 450 -7.13 6.81 59.25
C ASN A 450 -7.85 7.18 60.59
N THR A 451 -9.08 6.70 60.78
CA THR A 451 -9.85 6.94 62.01
C THR A 451 -9.17 6.26 63.18
N ASP A 452 -8.69 5.05 63.00
CA ASP A 452 -8.04 4.27 64.06
C ASP A 452 -6.53 4.53 64.18
N ASN A 453 -5.98 5.44 63.35
CA ASN A 453 -4.55 5.72 63.24
C ASN A 453 -3.69 4.45 63.00
N VAL A 454 -4.21 3.52 62.22
CA VAL A 454 -3.53 2.26 61.86
C VAL A 454 -2.64 2.46 60.65
N ASN A 455 -1.37 2.16 60.80
CA ASN A 455 -0.46 1.98 59.66
C ASN A 455 -0.32 0.47 59.35
N PRO A 456 -0.81 0.01 58.21
CA PRO A 456 -0.78 -1.43 57.86
C PRO A 456 0.62 -2.06 57.89
N THR A 457 1.68 -1.25 57.68
CA THR A 457 3.05 -1.73 57.70
C THR A 457 3.57 -2.08 59.11
N ASP A 458 2.89 -1.64 60.15
CA ASP A 458 3.29 -1.89 61.54
C ASP A 458 2.78 -3.26 62.02
N PHE A 459 1.94 -3.93 61.25
CA PHE A 459 1.30 -5.20 61.59
C PHE A 459 1.66 -6.26 60.61
N PHE A 460 2.38 -7.29 61.05
CA PHE A 460 2.67 -8.46 60.28
C PHE A 460 2.09 -9.69 60.96
N VAL A 461 1.32 -10.48 60.22
CA VAL A 461 0.76 -11.77 60.67
C VAL A 461 1.22 -12.81 59.70
N GLU A 462 1.85 -13.87 60.23
CA GLU A 462 2.26 -15.03 59.43
C GLU A 462 1.06 -15.67 58.73
N TYR A 463 1.25 -16.16 57.48
CA TYR A 463 0.15 -16.72 56.68
C TYR A 463 -0.66 -17.81 57.41
N LYS A 464 0.04 -18.72 58.16
CA LYS A 464 -0.58 -19.83 58.93
C LYS A 464 -1.49 -19.32 60.04
N ASP A 465 -1.21 -18.13 60.62
CA ASP A 465 -1.89 -17.58 61.76
C ASP A 465 -3.04 -16.62 61.37
N ARG A 466 -3.25 -16.41 60.05
CA ARG A 466 -4.34 -15.62 59.54
C ARG A 466 -5.67 -16.38 59.54
N PRO A 467 -6.80 -15.67 59.65
CA PRO A 467 -8.12 -16.25 59.42
C PRO A 467 -8.23 -16.96 58.07
N GLU A 468 -9.17 -17.92 57.97
CA GLU A 468 -9.35 -18.71 56.75
C GLU A 468 -9.68 -17.84 55.53
N LEU A 469 -10.53 -16.80 55.68
CA LEU A 469 -10.89 -15.87 54.62
C LEU A 469 -9.71 -15.09 54.11
N ASP A 470 -8.83 -14.63 55.02
CA ASP A 470 -7.61 -13.88 54.64
C ASP A 470 -6.63 -14.81 53.87
N ARG A 471 -6.51 -16.07 54.30
CA ARG A 471 -5.68 -17.05 53.57
C ARG A 471 -6.25 -17.39 52.22
N TRP A 472 -7.58 -17.46 52.09
CA TRP A 472 -8.26 -17.71 50.83
C TRP A 472 -8.03 -16.56 49.83
N ILE A 473 -8.26 -15.30 50.23
CA ILE A 473 -8.09 -14.17 49.31
C ILE A 473 -6.61 -13.99 48.87
N LEU A 474 -5.66 -14.23 49.78
CA LEU A 474 -4.24 -14.22 49.45
C LEU A 474 -3.86 -15.34 48.46
N SER A 475 -4.47 -16.54 48.60
CA SER A 475 -4.28 -17.60 47.64
C SER A 475 -4.86 -17.26 46.27
N ARG A 476 -6.06 -16.68 46.23
CA ARG A 476 -6.68 -16.18 44.98
C ARG A 476 -5.85 -15.12 44.31
N PHE A 477 -5.34 -14.17 45.09
CA PHE A 477 -4.47 -13.10 44.57
C PHE A 477 -3.15 -13.64 44.00
N ASN A 478 -2.50 -14.59 44.67
CA ASN A 478 -1.27 -15.21 44.17
C ASN A 478 -1.54 -16.02 42.88
N HIS A 479 -2.69 -16.67 42.79
CA HIS A 479 -3.11 -17.35 41.56
C HIS A 479 -3.31 -16.36 40.40
N LEU A 480 -4.04 -15.27 40.66
CA LEU A 480 -4.24 -14.19 39.71
C LEU A 480 -2.92 -13.59 39.23
N LYS A 481 -1.97 -13.35 40.16
CA LYS A 481 -0.64 -12.83 39.81
C LYS A 481 0.06 -13.76 38.84
N LYS A 482 0.09 -15.05 39.12
CA LYS A 482 0.72 -16.04 38.25
C LYS A 482 0.05 -16.11 36.88
N GLU A 483 -1.29 -16.19 36.84
CA GLU A 483 -2.06 -16.19 35.59
C GLU A 483 -1.83 -14.92 34.76
N THR A 484 -1.72 -13.77 35.43
CA THR A 484 -1.42 -12.49 34.78
C THR A 484 -0.05 -12.51 34.12
N GLU A 485 0.98 -12.97 34.83
CA GLU A 485 2.35 -13.10 34.29
C GLU A 485 2.36 -14.03 33.07
N GLU A 486 1.77 -15.24 33.20
CA GLU A 486 1.71 -16.23 32.11
C GLU A 486 0.95 -15.72 30.87
N ASN A 487 -0.18 -15.05 31.07
CA ASN A 487 -0.97 -14.49 29.95
C ASN A 487 -0.26 -13.30 29.27
N LEU A 488 0.41 -12.44 30.03
CA LEU A 488 1.13 -11.29 29.45
C LEU A 488 2.37 -11.72 28.68
N GLU A 489 3.06 -12.79 29.08
CA GLU A 489 4.19 -13.35 28.32
C GLU A 489 3.80 -13.78 26.89
N ILE A 490 2.55 -14.17 26.69
CA ILE A 490 2.01 -14.59 25.40
C ILE A 490 1.04 -13.56 24.80
N PHE A 491 1.05 -12.32 25.28
CA PHE A 491 0.22 -11.20 24.82
C PHE A 491 -1.31 -11.41 24.89
N GLU A 492 -1.78 -12.34 25.73
CA GLU A 492 -3.20 -12.57 26.01
C GLU A 492 -3.80 -11.50 26.94
N VAL A 493 -3.68 -10.24 26.53
CA VAL A 493 -4.06 -9.07 27.32
C VAL A 493 -5.52 -9.08 27.72
N ASN A 494 -6.42 -9.49 26.82
CA ASN A 494 -7.86 -9.55 27.10
C ASN A 494 -8.21 -10.53 28.24
N LYS A 495 -7.55 -11.71 28.26
CA LYS A 495 -7.74 -12.70 29.34
C LYS A 495 -7.27 -12.11 30.67
N THR A 496 -6.07 -11.50 30.69
CA THR A 496 -5.53 -10.83 31.88
C THR A 496 -6.49 -9.80 32.46
N ILE A 497 -7.01 -8.91 31.61
CA ILE A 497 -7.94 -7.85 32.01
C ILE A 497 -9.24 -8.43 32.59
N ARG A 498 -9.77 -9.50 32.00
CA ARG A 498 -10.97 -10.16 32.50
C ARG A 498 -10.74 -10.88 33.83
N SER A 499 -9.62 -11.57 33.99
CA SER A 499 -9.27 -12.24 35.27
C SER A 499 -9.11 -11.23 36.40
N ILE A 500 -8.44 -10.08 36.15
CA ILE A 500 -8.29 -9.01 37.12
C ILE A 500 -9.66 -8.42 37.52
N GLN A 501 -10.54 -8.15 36.53
CA GLN A 501 -11.86 -7.59 36.81
C GLN A 501 -12.74 -8.56 37.59
N SER A 502 -12.72 -9.86 37.25
CA SER A 502 -13.44 -10.87 37.99
C SER A 502 -12.97 -10.96 39.45
N PHE A 503 -11.66 -11.02 39.68
CA PHE A 503 -11.09 -11.00 41.02
C PHE A 503 -11.57 -9.80 41.86
N ILE A 504 -11.53 -8.60 41.27
CA ILE A 504 -11.96 -7.38 41.99
C ILE A 504 -13.45 -7.38 42.30
N ASN A 505 -14.28 -7.85 41.35
CA ASN A 505 -15.74 -7.81 41.51
C ASN A 505 -16.32 -8.96 42.33
N ASP A 506 -15.69 -10.14 42.25
CA ASP A 506 -16.26 -11.38 42.73
C ASP A 506 -15.54 -11.92 43.99
N ASP A 507 -14.22 -11.66 44.10
CA ASP A 507 -13.41 -12.20 45.21
C ASP A 507 -13.02 -11.14 46.26
N LEU A 508 -12.71 -9.94 45.85
CA LEU A 508 -12.24 -8.85 46.71
C LEU A 508 -13.42 -8.10 47.36
#